data_6e10cfb2e710877b3c4fbaf8385955b5
#
_entry.id   6e10cfb2e710877b3c4fbaf8385955b5
#
_cell.length_a   1.000
_cell.length_b   1.000
_cell.length_c   1.000
_cell.angle_alpha   90.00
_cell.angle_beta   90.00
_cell.angle_gamma   90.00
#
_symmetry.space_group_name_H-M   'P 1'
#
loop_
_entity.id
_entity.type
_entity.pdbx_description
1 polymer ?
#
loop_
_entity_poly.entity_id
_entity_poly.type
_entity_poly.pdbx_seq_one_letter_code
_entity_poly.pdbx_strand_id
1 'polypeptide(L)'
;ADYLLSFDSGKPLTAMVGNASIKGHIFYNSELSGFNFDYQRLHLAEVLEQLATHRDSSAPPTFYVGSTNVDHWLPGFRQHNDLNLTDHKPIASVWIGNRSRISAHYDFPTNIACCAAGRRRFTLFPPDQLKNLYVGPIDVTPAGQPISLVDFNDPDYRRFPKFRQALESAQVVELEPGDAILIPSMWWHY
;
A
#
# COMPACT_ATOMS: atom_id res chain seq x y z
N ALA A 1 -10.63 -2.08 -15.68
CA ALA A 1 -9.70 -1.18 -16.37
C ALA A 1 -10.44 -0.01 -17.00
N ASP A 2 -11.34 -0.25 -17.94
CA ASP A 2 -12.00 0.78 -18.78
C ASP A 2 -12.72 1.85 -17.95
N TYR A 3 -13.36 1.45 -16.85
CA TYR A 3 -14.03 2.39 -15.96
C TYR A 3 -13.06 3.40 -15.32
N LEU A 4 -11.87 2.97 -14.87
CA LEU A 4 -10.86 3.90 -14.37
C LEU A 4 -10.29 4.77 -15.48
N LEU A 5 -10.04 4.20 -16.65
CA LEU A 5 -9.54 4.93 -17.82
C LEU A 5 -10.49 6.01 -18.29
N SER A 6 -11.81 5.86 -18.10
CA SER A 6 -12.77 6.89 -18.46
C SER A 6 -12.62 8.19 -17.66
N PHE A 7 -11.91 8.15 -16.53
CA PHE A 7 -11.60 9.31 -15.70
C PHE A 7 -10.12 9.75 -15.79
N ASP A 8 -9.30 9.06 -16.60
CA ASP A 8 -7.86 9.33 -16.66
C ASP A 8 -7.59 10.76 -17.14
N SER A 9 -6.80 11.50 -16.37
CA SER A 9 -6.34 12.84 -16.74
C SER A 9 -5.26 12.83 -17.82
N GLY A 10 -4.75 11.67 -18.21
CA GLY A 10 -3.61 11.50 -19.10
C GLY A 10 -2.25 11.89 -18.49
N LYS A 11 -2.20 12.23 -17.20
CA LYS A 11 -0.95 12.58 -16.50
C LYS A 11 -0.21 11.32 -16.05
N PRO A 12 1.13 11.30 -16.16
CA PRO A 12 1.89 10.16 -15.69
C PRO A 12 1.86 10.03 -14.18
N LEU A 13 1.62 8.81 -13.69
CA LEU A 13 1.65 8.40 -12.30
C LEU A 13 3.08 8.03 -11.88
N THR A 14 3.36 8.05 -10.58
CA THR A 14 4.58 7.45 -10.04
C THR A 14 4.25 6.02 -9.58
N ALA A 15 4.86 5.05 -10.23
CA ALA A 15 4.76 3.64 -9.87
C ALA A 15 6.08 3.16 -9.25
N MET A 16 5.98 2.34 -8.21
CA MET A 16 7.07 1.53 -7.69
C MET A 16 7.08 0.23 -8.49
N VAL A 17 8.20 -0.05 -9.16
CA VAL A 17 8.34 -1.21 -10.03
C VAL A 17 9.49 -2.07 -9.53
N GLY A 18 9.19 -3.32 -9.20
CA GLY A 18 10.18 -4.28 -8.75
C GLY A 18 10.16 -5.55 -9.59
N ASN A 19 11.30 -6.21 -9.73
CA ASN A 19 11.35 -7.49 -10.44
C ASN A 19 10.69 -8.62 -9.63
N ALA A 20 10.46 -9.77 -10.25
CA ALA A 20 9.78 -10.90 -9.63
C ALA A 20 10.49 -11.45 -8.37
N SER A 21 11.81 -11.23 -8.23
CA SER A 21 12.59 -11.74 -7.08
C SER A 21 12.19 -11.11 -5.76
N ILE A 22 11.62 -9.90 -5.76
CA ILE A 22 11.12 -9.28 -4.52
C ILE A 22 9.79 -9.86 -4.04
N LYS A 23 9.15 -10.72 -4.83
CA LYS A 23 7.88 -11.41 -4.48
C LYS A 23 6.79 -10.46 -3.99
N GLY A 24 6.70 -9.28 -4.61
CA GLY A 24 5.73 -8.24 -4.22
C GLY A 24 6.13 -7.38 -3.02
N HIS A 25 7.21 -7.68 -2.32
CA HIS A 25 7.59 -7.00 -1.09
C HIS A 25 8.29 -5.67 -1.39
N ILE A 26 7.58 -4.57 -1.28
CA ILE A 26 8.11 -3.20 -1.36
C ILE A 26 8.88 -2.90 -0.07
N PHE A 27 10.20 -2.84 -0.18
CA PHE A 27 11.09 -2.79 0.97
C PHE A 27 12.42 -2.10 0.68
N TYR A 28 13.29 -2.06 1.64
CA TYR A 28 14.68 -1.63 1.48
C TYR A 28 15.51 -2.62 0.64
N ASN A 29 16.60 -2.12 0.09
CA ASN A 29 17.70 -2.97 -0.40
C ASN A 29 18.43 -3.62 0.79
N SER A 30 19.38 -4.53 0.51
CA SER A 30 20.14 -5.26 1.53
C SER A 30 20.91 -4.37 2.49
N GLU A 31 21.28 -3.17 2.07
CA GLU A 31 22.12 -2.22 2.80
C GLU A 31 21.32 -1.18 3.58
N LEU A 32 19.99 -1.18 3.45
CA LEU A 32 19.07 -0.18 4.02
C LEU A 32 19.39 1.27 3.56
N SER A 33 20.11 1.43 2.48
CA SER A 33 20.52 2.72 1.89
C SER A 33 19.63 3.18 0.74
N GLY A 34 18.69 2.35 0.33
CA GLY A 34 17.77 2.56 -0.78
C GLY A 34 16.71 1.46 -0.80
N PHE A 35 16.10 1.24 -1.94
CA PHE A 35 14.96 0.33 -2.08
C PHE A 35 15.25 -0.86 -2.99
N ASN A 36 14.45 -1.90 -2.90
CA ASN A 36 14.49 -3.08 -3.77
C ASN A 36 13.62 -2.92 -5.02
N PHE A 37 13.19 -1.71 -5.32
CA PHE A 37 12.36 -1.33 -6.46
C PHE A 37 12.81 0.02 -7.01
N ASP A 38 12.34 0.37 -8.23
CA ASP A 38 12.57 1.65 -8.88
C ASP A 38 11.29 2.47 -8.96
N TYR A 39 11.40 3.79 -8.89
CA TYR A 39 10.29 4.68 -9.24
C TYR A 39 10.26 4.93 -10.73
N GLN A 40 9.11 4.68 -11.35
CA GLN A 40 8.90 4.92 -12.77
C GLN A 40 7.71 5.86 -13.00
N ARG A 41 7.79 6.65 -14.05
CA ARG A 41 6.68 7.50 -14.49
C ARG A 41 5.94 6.76 -15.60
N LEU A 42 4.72 6.31 -15.30
CA LEU A 42 3.88 5.52 -16.20
C LEU A 42 2.50 6.16 -16.34
N HIS A 43 1.87 6.01 -17.49
CA HIS A 43 0.46 6.36 -17.63
C HIS A 43 -0.44 5.29 -17.01
N LEU A 44 -1.65 5.68 -16.59
CA LEU A 44 -2.60 4.75 -15.97
C LEU A 44 -2.88 3.54 -16.88
N ALA A 45 -3.01 3.76 -18.16
CA ALA A 45 -3.23 2.69 -19.14
C ALA A 45 -2.10 1.65 -19.11
N GLU A 46 -0.83 2.10 -19.08
CA GLU A 46 0.34 1.22 -19.02
C GLU A 46 0.35 0.40 -17.73
N VAL A 47 0.05 1.03 -16.58
CA VAL A 47 -0.05 0.32 -15.30
C VAL A 47 -1.12 -0.78 -15.38
N LEU A 48 -2.33 -0.45 -15.84
CA LEU A 48 -3.44 -1.40 -15.93
C LEU A 48 -3.16 -2.54 -16.92
N GLU A 49 -2.46 -2.26 -18.02
CA GLU A 49 -2.00 -3.26 -18.98
C GLU A 49 -1.01 -4.23 -18.34
N GLN A 50 -0.02 -3.72 -17.60
CA GLN A 50 0.93 -4.57 -16.87
C GLN A 50 0.23 -5.46 -15.85
N LEU A 51 -0.74 -4.92 -15.10
CA LEU A 51 -1.53 -5.72 -14.15
C LEU A 51 -2.32 -6.83 -14.86
N ALA A 52 -2.90 -6.54 -16.01
CA ALA A 52 -3.66 -7.51 -16.80
C ALA A 52 -2.75 -8.60 -17.36
N THR A 53 -1.60 -8.22 -17.96
CA THR A 53 -0.62 -9.13 -18.54
C THR A 53 -0.07 -10.13 -17.51
N HIS A 54 0.14 -9.68 -16.28
CA HIS A 54 0.74 -10.50 -15.23
C HIS A 54 -0.26 -11.11 -14.25
N ARG A 55 -1.58 -11.03 -14.54
CA ARG A 55 -2.64 -11.50 -13.65
C ARG A 55 -2.45 -12.96 -13.22
N ASP A 56 -2.15 -13.83 -14.15
CA ASP A 56 -2.08 -15.28 -13.96
C ASP A 56 -0.64 -15.78 -13.80
N SER A 57 0.34 -14.86 -13.76
CA SER A 57 1.73 -15.22 -13.54
C SER A 57 1.93 -15.73 -12.11
N SER A 58 2.68 -16.83 -11.94
CA SER A 58 3.09 -17.35 -10.64
C SER A 58 4.19 -16.49 -9.98
N ALA A 59 4.96 -15.77 -10.78
CA ALA A 59 6.04 -14.89 -10.34
C ALA A 59 6.01 -13.56 -11.11
N PRO A 60 4.98 -12.72 -10.89
CA PRO A 60 4.88 -11.45 -11.60
C PRO A 60 5.93 -10.46 -11.12
N PRO A 61 6.39 -9.53 -11.95
CA PRO A 61 7.02 -8.31 -11.47
C PRO A 61 6.01 -7.53 -10.63
N THR A 62 6.52 -6.70 -9.74
CA THR A 62 5.68 -5.87 -8.85
C THR A 62 5.44 -4.52 -9.50
N PHE A 63 4.16 -4.13 -9.58
CA PHE A 63 3.72 -2.79 -9.93
C PHE A 63 2.84 -2.26 -8.81
N TYR A 64 3.21 -1.10 -8.27
CA TYR A 64 2.45 -0.46 -7.21
C TYR A 64 2.44 1.05 -7.37
N VAL A 65 1.26 1.61 -7.57
CA VAL A 65 0.99 3.04 -7.52
C VAL A 65 0.51 3.36 -6.13
N GLY A 66 1.30 4.10 -5.38
CA GLY A 66 0.96 4.55 -4.03
C GLY A 66 -0.05 5.68 -4.02
N SER A 67 -0.28 6.27 -2.87
CA SER A 67 -1.27 7.33 -2.64
C SER A 67 -1.33 8.38 -3.75
N THR A 68 -2.28 8.20 -4.66
CA THR A 68 -2.49 9.08 -5.82
C THR A 68 -3.81 9.83 -5.65
N ASN A 69 -3.74 11.15 -5.58
CA ASN A 69 -4.93 11.99 -5.36
C ASN A 69 -5.95 11.83 -6.48
N VAL A 70 -7.16 11.41 -6.12
CA VAL A 70 -8.22 11.08 -7.07
C VAL A 70 -8.67 12.32 -7.85
N ASP A 71 -8.84 13.47 -7.21
CA ASP A 71 -9.35 14.67 -7.87
C ASP A 71 -8.39 15.20 -8.94
N HIS A 72 -7.08 14.90 -8.80
CA HIS A 72 -6.05 15.36 -9.73
C HIS A 72 -5.80 14.39 -10.91
N TRP A 73 -5.80 13.08 -10.65
CA TRP A 73 -5.47 12.06 -11.66
C TRP A 73 -6.69 11.40 -12.29
N LEU A 74 -7.84 11.40 -11.57
CA LEU A 74 -9.11 10.82 -12.02
C LEU A 74 -10.24 11.87 -11.90
N PRO A 75 -10.17 13.01 -12.59
CA PRO A 75 -11.15 14.08 -12.47
C PRO A 75 -12.57 13.56 -12.79
N GLY A 76 -13.53 13.88 -11.91
CA GLY A 76 -14.91 13.40 -12.04
C GLY A 76 -15.20 12.05 -11.37
N PHE A 77 -14.19 11.27 -11.00
CA PHE A 77 -14.39 9.96 -10.36
C PHE A 77 -15.26 10.06 -9.10
N ARG A 78 -15.01 11.02 -8.23
CA ARG A 78 -15.75 11.22 -6.97
C ARG A 78 -17.23 11.58 -7.18
N GLN A 79 -17.61 12.12 -8.32
CA GLN A 79 -19.02 12.42 -8.61
C GLN A 79 -19.89 11.16 -8.63
N HIS A 80 -19.28 10.00 -8.86
CA HIS A 80 -19.96 8.71 -8.95
C HIS A 80 -19.52 7.70 -7.89
N ASN A 81 -18.41 7.97 -7.17
CA ASN A 81 -17.75 6.99 -6.30
C ASN A 81 -17.35 7.58 -4.94
N ASP A 82 -17.96 8.64 -4.49
CA ASP A 82 -17.66 9.22 -3.19
C ASP A 82 -18.46 8.54 -2.07
N LEU A 83 -17.87 8.54 -0.87
CA LEU A 83 -18.54 8.12 0.34
C LEU A 83 -19.20 9.34 0.97
N ASN A 84 -20.51 9.30 1.14
CA ASN A 84 -21.24 10.38 1.83
C ASN A 84 -21.13 10.21 3.36
N LEU A 85 -19.91 10.37 3.87
CA LEU A 85 -19.61 10.07 5.28
C LEU A 85 -19.79 11.26 6.22
N THR A 86 -19.59 12.47 5.75
CA THR A 86 -19.58 13.68 6.60
C THR A 86 -19.75 14.95 5.78
N ASP A 87 -19.99 16.08 6.48
CA ASP A 87 -19.92 17.43 5.90
C ASP A 87 -18.49 17.85 5.55
N HIS A 88 -17.49 17.04 5.89
CA HIS A 88 -16.09 17.28 5.56
C HIS A 88 -15.75 16.66 4.20
N LYS A 89 -14.89 17.34 3.44
CA LYS A 89 -14.33 16.83 2.18
C LYS A 89 -12.99 16.14 2.48
N PRO A 90 -12.96 14.82 2.70
CA PRO A 90 -11.70 14.11 2.92
C PRO A 90 -10.83 14.14 1.66
N ILE A 91 -9.51 14.04 1.86
CA ILE A 91 -8.60 13.74 0.76
C ILE A 91 -8.89 12.31 0.31
N ALA A 92 -9.23 12.15 -0.96
CA ALA A 92 -9.40 10.83 -1.56
C ALA A 92 -8.18 10.47 -2.40
N SER A 93 -7.62 9.31 -2.14
CA SER A 93 -6.50 8.75 -2.90
C SER A 93 -6.83 7.35 -3.37
N VAL A 94 -6.15 6.93 -4.43
CA VAL A 94 -6.25 5.57 -4.98
C VAL A 94 -4.88 4.89 -4.89
N TRP A 95 -4.89 3.60 -4.60
CA TRP A 95 -3.75 2.70 -4.63
C TRP A 95 -4.05 1.59 -5.63
N ILE A 96 -3.14 1.40 -6.59
CA ILE A 96 -3.33 0.44 -7.69
C ILE A 96 -2.09 -0.46 -7.73
N GLY A 97 -2.28 -1.76 -7.71
CA GLY A 97 -1.16 -2.69 -7.76
C GLY A 97 -1.60 -4.13 -7.99
N ASN A 98 -0.62 -4.99 -8.23
CA ASN A 98 -0.82 -6.44 -8.27
C ASN A 98 -0.61 -7.06 -6.87
N ARG A 99 -0.06 -8.27 -6.77
CA ARG A 99 0.21 -8.98 -5.51
C ARG A 99 1.34 -8.32 -4.71
N SER A 100 1.19 -7.02 -4.40
CA SER A 100 2.16 -6.25 -3.64
C SER A 100 1.93 -6.41 -2.13
N ARG A 101 3.03 -6.40 -1.40
CA ARG A 101 3.09 -6.39 0.07
C ARG A 101 3.76 -5.10 0.49
N ILE A 102 3.01 -4.24 1.15
CA ILE A 102 3.49 -2.94 1.59
C ILE A 102 3.92 -3.07 3.04
N SER A 103 5.20 -2.81 3.30
CA SER A 103 5.76 -2.92 4.65
C SER A 103 4.98 -2.09 5.66
N ALA A 104 4.83 -2.62 6.86
CA ALA A 104 4.03 -1.97 7.89
C ALA A 104 4.52 -0.56 8.19
N HIS A 105 3.61 0.38 8.18
CA HIS A 105 3.81 1.80 8.46
C HIS A 105 2.57 2.36 9.16
N TYR A 106 2.61 3.62 9.54
CA TYR A 106 1.47 4.34 10.08
C TYR A 106 1.23 5.63 9.31
N ASP A 107 0.01 6.10 9.32
CA ASP A 107 -0.37 7.41 8.80
C ASP A 107 -0.80 8.33 9.94
N PHE A 108 -0.57 9.65 9.75
CA PHE A 108 -1.02 10.65 10.73
C PHE A 108 -2.54 10.82 10.77
N PRO A 109 -3.27 10.87 9.62
CA PRO A 109 -4.72 10.98 9.66
C PRO A 109 -5.39 9.65 9.99
N THR A 110 -6.64 9.73 10.42
CA THR A 110 -7.55 8.57 10.38
C THR A 110 -7.91 8.30 8.94
N ASN A 111 -7.82 7.05 8.50
CA ASN A 111 -8.09 6.62 7.14
C ASN A 111 -9.32 5.71 7.09
N ILE A 112 -10.06 5.79 5.97
CA ILE A 112 -11.00 4.76 5.56
C ILE A 112 -10.44 4.13 4.30
N ALA A 113 -10.06 2.86 4.40
CA ALA A 113 -9.55 2.09 3.28
C ALA A 113 -10.67 1.25 2.67
N CYS A 114 -11.03 1.53 1.42
CA CYS A 114 -12.06 0.81 0.69
C CYS A 114 -11.41 -0.14 -0.33
N CYS A 115 -11.87 -1.38 -0.39
CA CYS A 115 -11.49 -2.31 -1.43
C CYS A 115 -12.41 -2.13 -2.63
N ALA A 116 -11.92 -1.52 -3.71
CA ALA A 116 -12.70 -1.31 -4.93
C ALA A 116 -12.61 -2.48 -5.91
N ALA A 117 -11.48 -3.19 -5.93
CA ALA A 117 -11.26 -4.35 -6.81
C ALA A 117 -10.20 -5.28 -6.22
N GLY A 118 -10.30 -6.57 -6.53
CA GLY A 118 -9.40 -7.60 -6.01
C GLY A 118 -9.69 -7.93 -4.56
N ARG A 119 -8.66 -8.23 -3.79
CA ARG A 119 -8.72 -8.49 -2.34
C ARG A 119 -7.59 -7.78 -1.64
N ARG A 120 -7.85 -7.31 -0.44
CA ARG A 120 -6.87 -6.69 0.44
C ARG A 120 -6.87 -7.37 1.80
N ARG A 121 -5.67 -7.58 2.33
CA ARG A 121 -5.50 -8.02 3.72
C ARG A 121 -4.77 -6.93 4.46
N PHE A 122 -5.30 -6.53 5.58
CA PHE A 122 -4.65 -5.64 6.53
C PHE A 122 -4.30 -6.38 7.79
N THR A 123 -3.09 -6.13 8.30
CA THR A 123 -2.69 -6.49 9.66
C THR A 123 -2.41 -5.19 10.41
N LEU A 124 -3.19 -4.93 11.44
CA LEU A 124 -3.16 -3.68 12.19
C LEU A 124 -2.54 -3.90 13.57
N PHE A 125 -1.79 -2.89 14.03
CA PHE A 125 -1.23 -2.89 15.38
C PHE A 125 -1.46 -1.52 16.04
N PRO A 126 -1.75 -1.49 17.34
CA PRO A 126 -1.88 -0.24 18.06
C PRO A 126 -0.54 0.51 18.14
N PRO A 127 -0.55 1.85 18.32
CA PRO A 127 0.65 2.68 18.32
C PRO A 127 1.71 2.30 19.36
N ASP A 128 1.32 1.69 20.46
CA ASP A 128 2.22 1.25 21.55
C ASP A 128 3.14 0.09 21.14
N GLN A 129 2.85 -0.57 19.99
CA GLN A 129 3.68 -1.63 19.43
C GLN A 129 4.90 -1.11 18.65
N LEU A 130 5.11 0.19 18.53
CA LEU A 130 6.23 0.82 17.83
C LEU A 130 7.58 0.12 18.08
N LYS A 131 7.92 -0.12 19.36
CA LYS A 131 9.19 -0.77 19.75
C LYS A 131 9.28 -2.25 19.38
N ASN A 132 8.14 -2.91 19.14
CA ASN A 132 8.04 -4.33 18.81
C ASN A 132 8.00 -4.56 17.28
N LEU A 133 7.79 -3.48 16.50
CA LEU A 133 7.72 -3.51 15.05
C LEU A 133 9.05 -3.17 14.37
N TYR A 134 10.10 -2.85 15.15
CA TYR A 134 11.46 -2.63 14.63
C TYR A 134 11.51 -1.64 13.47
N VAL A 135 11.28 -0.38 13.79
CA VAL A 135 11.25 0.71 12.82
C VAL A 135 12.59 0.88 12.11
N GLY A 136 12.55 0.98 10.80
CA GLY A 136 13.71 1.19 9.96
C GLY A 136 14.20 2.65 9.95
N PRO A 137 15.13 2.97 9.03
CA PRO A 137 15.63 4.33 8.86
C PRO A 137 14.51 5.34 8.65
N ILE A 138 14.62 6.49 9.30
CA ILE A 138 13.62 7.57 9.19
C ILE A 138 13.96 8.56 8.06
N ASP A 139 15.19 8.58 7.62
CA ASP A 139 15.75 9.43 6.56
C ASP A 139 15.65 8.78 5.17
N VAL A 140 15.42 7.47 5.11
CA VAL A 140 15.20 6.72 3.87
C VAL A 140 13.87 5.99 3.98
N THR A 141 12.81 6.53 3.38
CA THR A 141 11.46 5.97 3.48
C THR A 141 10.81 5.82 2.10
N PRO A 142 10.03 4.75 1.85
CA PRO A 142 9.38 4.56 0.55
C PRO A 142 8.33 5.62 0.22
N ALA A 143 7.67 6.20 1.23
CA ALA A 143 6.54 7.10 1.01
C ALA A 143 6.43 8.21 2.07
N GLY A 144 7.53 8.55 2.75
CA GLY A 144 7.58 9.61 3.76
C GLY A 144 7.44 9.12 5.20
N GLN A 145 6.82 7.98 5.45
CA GLN A 145 6.73 7.38 6.77
C GLN A 145 7.78 6.27 6.95
N PRO A 146 8.33 6.12 8.15
CA PRO A 146 9.20 4.98 8.46
C PRO A 146 8.40 3.67 8.40
N ILE A 147 9.06 2.61 7.97
CA ILE A 147 8.45 1.29 7.84
C ILE A 147 9.10 0.29 8.80
N SER A 148 8.36 -0.76 9.15
CA SER A 148 8.89 -1.89 9.91
C SER A 148 9.96 -2.65 9.11
N LEU A 149 11.03 -3.08 9.80
CA LEU A 149 12.06 -3.94 9.20
C LEU A 149 11.67 -5.42 9.16
N VAL A 150 10.54 -5.80 9.73
CA VAL A 150 10.07 -7.18 9.77
C VAL A 150 9.33 -7.54 8.49
N ASP A 151 9.72 -8.60 7.81
CA ASP A 151 8.84 -9.23 6.80
C ASP A 151 7.77 -10.05 7.53
N PHE A 152 6.52 -9.62 7.47
CA PHE A 152 5.43 -10.27 8.20
C PHE A 152 5.03 -11.63 7.62
N ASN A 153 5.40 -11.91 6.38
CA ASN A 153 5.15 -13.22 5.77
C ASN A 153 6.21 -14.26 6.12
N ASP A 154 7.44 -13.81 6.45
CA ASP A 154 8.56 -14.67 6.83
C ASP A 154 9.39 -13.99 7.93
N PRO A 155 8.85 -13.88 9.16
CA PRO A 155 9.50 -13.12 10.23
C PRO A 155 10.76 -13.83 10.75
N ASP A 156 11.90 -13.16 10.68
CA ASP A 156 13.11 -13.61 11.36
C ASP A 156 13.05 -13.30 12.87
N TYR A 157 12.50 -14.22 13.64
CA TYR A 157 12.37 -14.08 15.09
C TYR A 157 13.70 -14.11 15.87
N ARG A 158 14.83 -14.47 15.22
CA ARG A 158 16.17 -14.35 15.84
C ARG A 158 16.60 -12.88 15.80
N ARG A 159 16.39 -12.23 14.67
CA ARG A 159 16.70 -10.82 14.46
C ARG A 159 15.66 -9.90 15.13
N PHE A 160 14.39 -10.30 15.12
CA PHE A 160 13.25 -9.51 15.58
C PHE A 160 12.43 -10.24 16.67
N PRO A 161 13.01 -10.61 17.84
CA PRO A 161 12.36 -11.45 18.83
C PRO A 161 11.09 -10.82 19.44
N LYS A 162 11.03 -9.48 19.58
CA LYS A 162 9.87 -8.78 20.14
C LYS A 162 8.67 -8.73 19.19
N PHE A 163 8.85 -9.06 17.92
CA PHE A 163 7.74 -9.10 16.98
C PHE A 163 6.65 -10.10 17.41
N ARG A 164 7.01 -11.17 18.12
CA ARG A 164 6.03 -12.09 18.73
C ARG A 164 5.05 -11.37 19.66
N GLN A 165 5.54 -10.39 20.42
CA GLN A 165 4.70 -9.59 21.32
C GLN A 165 3.76 -8.66 20.53
N ALA A 166 4.23 -8.09 19.42
CA ALA A 166 3.35 -7.32 18.55
C ALA A 166 2.20 -8.16 18.01
N LEU A 167 2.46 -9.42 17.63
CA LEU A 167 1.43 -10.33 17.08
C LEU A 167 0.30 -10.64 18.07
N GLU A 168 0.55 -10.55 19.39
CA GLU A 168 -0.48 -10.75 20.42
C GLU A 168 -1.59 -9.68 20.38
N SER A 169 -1.27 -8.49 19.87
CA SER A 169 -2.21 -7.38 19.68
C SER A 169 -2.64 -7.14 18.24
N ALA A 170 -2.18 -7.99 17.32
CA ALA A 170 -2.47 -7.84 15.91
C ALA A 170 -3.97 -8.06 15.61
N GLN A 171 -4.52 -7.18 14.79
CA GLN A 171 -5.86 -7.36 14.22
C GLN A 171 -5.74 -7.60 12.73
N VAL A 172 -6.34 -8.67 12.23
CA VAL A 172 -6.26 -9.04 10.82
C VAL A 172 -7.64 -8.97 10.20
N VAL A 173 -7.74 -8.33 9.04
CA VAL A 173 -8.96 -8.27 8.25
C VAL A 173 -8.64 -8.49 6.78
N GLU A 174 -9.50 -9.23 6.11
CA GLU A 174 -9.51 -9.38 4.66
C GLU A 174 -10.72 -8.64 4.08
N LEU A 175 -10.49 -7.85 3.05
CA LEU A 175 -11.50 -7.04 2.38
C LEU A 175 -11.70 -7.57 0.96
N GLU A 176 -12.96 -7.72 0.60
CA GLU A 176 -13.43 -7.97 -0.77
C GLU A 176 -13.96 -6.67 -1.40
N PRO A 177 -14.22 -6.64 -2.72
CA PRO A 177 -14.79 -5.46 -3.37
C PRO A 177 -16.11 -5.03 -2.72
N GLY A 178 -16.15 -3.77 -2.27
CA GLY A 178 -17.27 -3.18 -1.53
C GLY A 178 -17.05 -3.07 -0.02
N ASP A 179 -16.05 -3.76 0.53
CA ASP A 179 -15.72 -3.65 1.94
C ASP A 179 -14.85 -2.41 2.22
N ALA A 180 -14.92 -1.95 3.45
CA ALA A 180 -14.09 -0.86 3.95
C ALA A 180 -13.68 -1.10 5.41
N ILE A 181 -12.53 -0.53 5.79
CA ILE A 181 -12.03 -0.53 7.16
C ILE A 181 -11.67 0.89 7.60
N LEU A 182 -12.01 1.22 8.83
CA LEU A 182 -11.49 2.41 9.51
C LEU A 182 -10.15 2.08 10.16
N ILE A 183 -9.10 2.83 9.80
CA ILE A 183 -7.77 2.74 10.39
C ILE A 183 -7.56 4.02 11.20
N PRO A 184 -7.54 3.95 12.54
CA PRO A 184 -7.34 5.14 13.35
C PRO A 184 -5.98 5.77 13.11
N SER A 185 -5.87 7.07 13.38
CA SER A 185 -4.59 7.80 13.35
C SER A 185 -3.49 7.04 14.09
N MET A 186 -2.29 7.00 13.52
CA MET A 186 -1.09 6.40 14.09
C MET A 186 -1.12 4.87 14.26
N TRP A 187 -2.18 4.19 13.87
CA TRP A 187 -2.18 2.73 13.86
C TRP A 187 -1.27 2.20 12.76
N TRP A 188 -0.41 1.27 13.15
CA TRP A 188 0.42 0.55 12.19
C TRP A 188 -0.43 -0.37 11.35
N HIS A 189 -0.16 -0.41 10.05
CA HIS A 189 -0.86 -1.28 9.11
C HIS A 189 0.10 -1.82 8.04
N TYR A 190 -0.10 -3.14 7.77
CA TYR A 190 0.62 -3.91 6.76
C TYR A 190 -0.38 -4.43 5.74
#